data_542572565e877eeee90d50452ada7ddc
#
_entry.id   542572565e877eeee90d50452ada7ddc
#
_cell.length_a   1.000
_cell.length_b   1.000
_cell.length_c   1.000
_cell.angle_alpha   90.00
_cell.angle_beta   90.00
_cell.angle_gamma   90.00
#
_symmetry.space_group_name_H-M   'P 1'
#
loop_
_entity.id
_entity.type
_entity.pdbx_description
1 polymer ?
#
loop_
_entity_poly.entity_id
_entity_poly.type
_entity_poly.pdbx_seq_one_letter_code
_entity_poly.pdbx_strand_id
1 'polypeptide(L)'
;LSGQDSIGMYLTDSAIGENYGTIRTAPNNTKDGIVGVVANNNAVIKNYGTIEIKGEGNTGILLANGGDNEGNDPVNLDGAEGVVRKRIEPTGKKINGVEIVAPGNGTATIKRNGKPVVPTLVDTIPAKPNEITAGATTLDLRNTVLAEAPSLTRASSLGMYVDTSGRQFTNPIQGLQHLTNLKNVNLIFGIEATNYTDSRDIKVGENILEPYNRVISTLSRNGKTKFNLNSGSLTWIATGTQDASGKFNAVYLSKIPYTSFAKDQDTYNFMDGLEQRYGVEGVNSREKALFDKLNAIGKGEPQ
;
A
#
# COMPACT_ATOMS: atom_id res chain seq x y z
N LEU A 1 -18.57 21.62 8.21
CA LEU A 1 -17.29 21.97 7.59
C LEU A 1 -17.40 23.39 7.03
N SER A 2 -16.44 24.25 7.34
CA SER A 2 -16.48 25.68 6.95
C SER A 2 -15.13 26.27 6.57
N GLY A 3 -14.05 25.51 6.71
CA GLY A 3 -12.71 25.93 6.31
C GLY A 3 -12.36 25.46 4.89
N GLN A 4 -11.55 26.22 4.19
CA GLN A 4 -10.96 25.80 2.93
C GLN A 4 -10.12 24.52 3.16
N ASP A 5 -10.16 23.60 2.22
CA ASP A 5 -9.44 22.31 2.27
C ASP A 5 -9.77 21.46 3.52
N SER A 6 -10.93 21.65 4.12
CA SER A 6 -11.37 20.89 5.30
C SER A 6 -11.80 19.48 4.92
N ILE A 7 -11.47 18.50 5.78
CA ILE A 7 -11.93 17.13 5.65
C ILE A 7 -12.75 16.77 6.88
N GLY A 8 -13.95 16.19 6.67
CA GLY A 8 -14.82 15.79 7.77
C GLY A 8 -14.36 14.50 8.45
N MET A 9 -14.03 13.49 7.66
CA MET A 9 -13.49 12.22 8.15
C MET A 9 -12.37 11.75 7.20
N TYR A 10 -11.24 11.37 7.77
CA TYR A 10 -10.12 10.83 7.01
C TYR A 10 -9.81 9.41 7.47
N LEU A 11 -9.92 8.46 6.55
CA LEU A 11 -9.66 7.04 6.78
C LEU A 11 -8.49 6.60 5.89
N THR A 12 -7.57 5.85 6.46
CA THR A 12 -6.41 5.32 5.71
C THR A 12 -6.00 3.94 6.22
N ASP A 13 -5.15 3.27 5.47
CA ASP A 13 -4.47 2.02 5.88
C ASP A 13 -5.43 0.89 6.30
N SER A 14 -6.41 0.61 5.44
CA SER A 14 -7.42 -0.43 5.65
C SER A 14 -8.37 -0.17 6.84
N ALA A 15 -8.43 1.06 7.35
CA ALA A 15 -9.38 1.43 8.38
C ALA A 15 -10.83 1.30 7.89
N ILE A 16 -11.72 0.90 8.76
CA ILE A 16 -13.17 0.93 8.52
C ILE A 16 -13.74 2.06 9.38
N GLY A 17 -14.36 3.03 8.74
CA GLY A 17 -15.07 4.11 9.40
C GLY A 17 -16.58 3.97 9.21
N GLU A 18 -17.35 4.29 10.21
CA GLU A 18 -18.80 4.27 10.15
C GLU A 18 -19.36 5.65 10.47
N ASN A 19 -20.26 6.15 9.62
CA ASN A 19 -20.97 7.39 9.84
C ASN A 19 -22.47 7.11 10.06
N TYR A 20 -22.95 7.39 11.26
CA TYR A 20 -24.37 7.33 11.61
C TYR A 20 -25.00 8.74 11.75
N GLY A 21 -24.17 9.76 11.75
CA GLY A 21 -24.58 11.15 11.92
C GLY A 21 -24.63 11.92 10.60
N THR A 22 -24.43 13.24 10.71
CA THR A 22 -24.43 14.15 9.56
C THR A 22 -23.09 14.84 9.43
N ILE A 23 -22.46 14.67 8.26
CA ILE A 23 -21.28 15.42 7.84
C ILE A 23 -21.75 16.40 6.76
N ARG A 24 -21.64 17.71 7.03
CA ARG A 24 -22.15 18.73 6.09
C ARG A 24 -21.26 19.96 6.03
N THR A 25 -21.32 20.66 4.92
CA THR A 25 -20.81 22.02 4.81
C THR A 25 -21.68 22.99 5.62
N ALA A 26 -21.08 24.05 6.12
CA ALA A 26 -21.83 25.12 6.78
C ALA A 26 -22.85 25.73 5.81
N PRO A 27 -24.03 26.21 6.29
CA PRO A 27 -25.11 26.66 5.42
C PRO A 27 -24.72 27.74 4.41
N ASN A 28 -23.80 28.63 4.77
CA ASN A 28 -23.33 29.75 3.95
C ASN A 28 -21.86 29.55 3.54
N ASN A 29 -21.44 28.32 3.31
CA ASN A 29 -20.05 28.07 2.94
C ASN A 29 -19.78 28.57 1.52
N THR A 30 -18.72 29.35 1.40
CA THR A 30 -18.19 29.87 0.13
C THR A 30 -16.78 29.31 -0.19
N LYS A 31 -16.32 28.36 0.62
CA LYS A 31 -14.97 27.77 0.48
C LYS A 31 -15.03 26.52 -0.37
N ASP A 32 -13.95 26.29 -1.10
CA ASP A 32 -13.70 25.13 -1.93
C ASP A 32 -12.70 24.15 -1.28
N GLY A 33 -12.43 23.04 -1.96
CA GLY A 33 -11.53 22.01 -1.48
C GLY A 33 -12.06 21.17 -0.31
N ILE A 34 -13.32 21.39 0.11
CA ILE A 34 -13.93 20.64 1.21
C ILE A 34 -14.27 19.22 0.76
N VAL A 35 -13.85 18.26 1.57
CA VAL A 35 -14.17 16.84 1.37
C VAL A 35 -14.93 16.31 2.58
N GLY A 36 -16.10 15.74 2.36
CA GLY A 36 -16.88 15.14 3.45
C GLY A 36 -16.13 13.97 4.09
N VAL A 37 -15.77 13.00 3.30
CA VAL A 37 -14.99 11.83 3.75
C VAL A 37 -13.89 11.49 2.73
N VAL A 38 -12.72 11.20 3.23
CA VAL A 38 -11.63 10.59 2.46
C VAL A 38 -11.45 9.15 2.93
N ALA A 39 -11.54 8.19 2.01
CA ALA A 39 -11.12 6.81 2.24
C ALA A 39 -9.94 6.52 1.32
N ASN A 40 -8.78 6.31 1.91
CA ASN A 40 -7.51 6.15 1.22
C ASN A 40 -6.86 4.82 1.60
N ASN A 41 -6.06 4.25 0.71
CA ASN A 41 -5.21 3.11 0.99
C ASN A 41 -5.99 1.90 1.56
N ASN A 42 -6.99 1.43 0.79
CA ASN A 42 -7.88 0.31 1.13
C ASN A 42 -8.80 0.57 2.35
N ALA A 43 -8.92 1.81 2.81
CA ALA A 43 -9.90 2.13 3.84
C ALA A 43 -11.33 2.05 3.28
N VAL A 44 -12.29 1.75 4.14
CA VAL A 44 -13.71 1.65 3.78
C VAL A 44 -14.51 2.61 4.65
N ILE A 45 -15.29 3.47 4.03
CA ILE A 45 -16.35 4.22 4.72
C ILE A 45 -17.68 3.48 4.59
N LYS A 46 -18.31 3.20 5.71
CA LYS A 46 -19.70 2.72 5.79
C LYS A 46 -20.60 3.86 6.19
N ASN A 47 -21.29 4.45 5.22
CA ASN A 47 -22.15 5.58 5.48
C ASN A 47 -23.60 5.14 5.69
N TYR A 48 -24.05 5.15 6.91
CA TYR A 48 -25.46 4.89 7.29
C TYR A 48 -26.20 6.20 7.63
N GLY A 49 -25.46 7.28 7.81
CA GLY A 49 -25.99 8.61 8.05
C GLY A 49 -26.07 9.47 6.80
N THR A 50 -25.89 10.76 6.94
CA THR A 50 -25.97 11.74 5.86
C THR A 50 -24.61 12.41 5.64
N ILE A 51 -24.16 12.49 4.39
CA ILE A 51 -23.05 13.33 3.97
C ILE A 51 -23.65 14.35 2.98
N GLU A 52 -23.74 15.62 3.40
CA GLU A 52 -24.35 16.72 2.64
C GLU A 52 -23.29 17.79 2.35
N ILE A 53 -22.76 17.78 1.15
CA ILE A 53 -21.70 18.70 0.72
C ILE A 53 -22.25 19.63 -0.37
N LYS A 54 -21.94 20.93 -0.24
CA LYS A 54 -22.40 21.98 -1.13
C LYS A 54 -21.25 22.76 -1.71
N GLY A 55 -21.42 23.29 -2.89
CA GLY A 55 -20.54 24.23 -3.56
C GLY A 55 -19.60 23.57 -4.55
N GLU A 56 -19.35 24.29 -5.63
CA GLU A 56 -18.38 23.89 -6.66
C GLU A 56 -16.97 23.72 -6.05
N GLY A 57 -16.22 22.75 -6.53
CA GLY A 57 -14.89 22.43 -6.01
C GLY A 57 -14.88 21.62 -4.70
N ASN A 58 -16.06 21.22 -4.18
CA ASN A 58 -16.20 20.38 -3.00
C ASN A 58 -16.60 18.95 -3.39
N THR A 59 -16.29 17.99 -2.52
CA THR A 59 -16.50 16.55 -2.80
C THR A 59 -17.17 15.88 -1.60
N GLY A 60 -18.18 15.07 -1.84
CA GLY A 60 -18.84 14.27 -0.80
C GLY A 60 -17.94 13.19 -0.24
N ILE A 61 -17.52 12.26 -1.06
CA ILE A 61 -16.59 11.18 -0.71
C ILE A 61 -15.47 11.11 -1.74
N LEU A 62 -14.24 11.17 -1.27
CA LEU A 62 -13.04 10.96 -2.08
C LEU A 62 -12.47 9.57 -1.79
N LEU A 63 -12.48 8.70 -2.76
CA LEU A 63 -11.91 7.36 -2.71
C LEU A 63 -10.56 7.36 -3.43
N ALA A 64 -9.51 7.02 -2.69
CA ALA A 64 -8.15 7.01 -3.20
C ALA A 64 -7.46 5.68 -2.90
N ASN A 65 -6.55 5.25 -3.78
CA ASN A 65 -5.67 4.10 -3.55
C ASN A 65 -6.39 2.86 -3.00
N GLY A 66 -7.48 2.43 -3.63
CA GLY A 66 -8.26 1.27 -3.20
C GLY A 66 -9.29 1.55 -2.11
N GLY A 67 -9.47 2.80 -1.69
CA GLY A 67 -10.56 3.17 -0.80
C GLY A 67 -11.93 2.83 -1.40
N ASP A 68 -12.88 2.49 -0.55
CA ASP A 68 -14.21 2.12 -0.96
C ASP A 68 -15.31 2.76 -0.11
N ASN A 69 -16.51 2.84 -0.67
CA ASN A 69 -17.70 3.35 -0.02
C ASN A 69 -18.76 2.25 0.01
N GLU A 70 -19.29 1.99 1.20
CA GLU A 70 -20.44 1.13 1.41
C GLU A 70 -21.56 1.94 2.12
N GLY A 71 -22.80 1.63 1.80
CA GLY A 71 -23.96 2.30 2.38
C GLY A 71 -24.47 3.47 1.53
N ASN A 72 -24.99 4.52 2.18
CA ASN A 72 -25.65 5.62 1.51
C ASN A 72 -24.67 6.50 0.72
N ASP A 73 -25.07 6.87 -0.46
CA ASP A 73 -24.36 7.88 -1.24
C ASP A 73 -24.50 9.28 -0.65
N PRO A 74 -23.49 10.14 -0.83
CA PRO A 74 -23.60 11.52 -0.37
C PRO A 74 -24.63 12.29 -1.15
N VAL A 75 -25.30 13.21 -0.46
CA VAL A 75 -26.17 14.22 -1.08
C VAL A 75 -25.32 15.44 -1.39
N ASN A 76 -25.14 15.73 -2.67
CA ASN A 76 -24.33 16.85 -3.10
C ASN A 76 -25.19 17.91 -3.78
N LEU A 77 -24.95 19.15 -3.39
CA LEU A 77 -25.75 20.29 -3.79
C LEU A 77 -24.84 21.41 -4.32
N ASP A 78 -25.43 22.23 -5.18
CA ASP A 78 -24.77 23.45 -5.66
C ASP A 78 -23.42 23.21 -6.37
N GLY A 79 -23.36 22.18 -7.20
CA GLY A 79 -22.18 21.87 -8.00
C GLY A 79 -21.09 21.02 -7.33
N ALA A 80 -21.28 20.57 -6.09
CA ALA A 80 -20.37 19.64 -5.46
C ALA A 80 -20.34 18.27 -6.15
N GLU A 81 -19.16 17.63 -6.17
CA GLU A 81 -19.01 16.28 -6.70
C GLU A 81 -19.46 15.23 -5.67
N GLY A 82 -20.07 14.16 -6.15
CA GLY A 82 -20.56 13.05 -5.34
C GLY A 82 -19.43 12.16 -4.81
N VAL A 83 -19.34 10.98 -5.36
CA VAL A 83 -18.25 10.04 -5.07
C VAL A 83 -17.19 10.19 -6.16
N VAL A 84 -16.01 10.71 -5.77
CA VAL A 84 -14.87 10.86 -6.67
C VAL A 84 -13.89 9.74 -6.38
N ARG A 85 -13.56 8.98 -7.42
CA ARG A 85 -12.47 7.99 -7.38
C ARG A 85 -11.24 8.61 -8.01
N LYS A 86 -10.27 9.00 -7.21
CA LYS A 86 -8.97 9.44 -7.69
C LYS A 86 -7.96 8.32 -7.50
N ARG A 87 -7.30 7.96 -8.57
CA ARG A 87 -6.00 7.32 -8.47
C ARG A 87 -5.05 8.44 -8.06
N ILE A 88 -4.87 8.63 -6.77
CA ILE A 88 -3.82 9.52 -6.30
C ILE A 88 -2.53 8.76 -6.59
N GLU A 89 -1.75 9.24 -7.56
CA GLU A 89 -0.34 8.89 -7.63
C GLU A 89 0.20 9.08 -6.21
N PRO A 90 1.02 8.17 -5.67
CA PRO A 90 1.51 8.26 -4.30
C PRO A 90 2.50 9.42 -4.15
N THR A 91 2.00 10.62 -4.38
CA THR A 91 2.69 11.86 -4.12
C THR A 91 2.48 12.20 -2.66
N GLY A 92 3.55 12.10 -1.88
CA GLY A 92 3.54 12.57 -0.51
C GLY A 92 2.87 11.66 0.51
N LYS A 93 2.81 10.35 0.28
CA LYS A 93 2.42 9.42 1.34
C LYS A 93 3.46 9.46 2.45
N LYS A 94 3.13 10.16 3.53
CA LYS A 94 3.94 10.16 4.74
C LYS A 94 3.46 9.06 5.67
N ILE A 95 4.32 8.11 5.94
CA ILE A 95 4.14 7.17 7.03
C ILE A 95 5.36 7.31 7.93
N ASN A 96 5.14 7.92 9.10
CA ASN A 96 6.14 8.00 10.15
C ASN A 96 7.53 8.46 9.66
N GLY A 97 7.55 9.62 8.98
CA GLY A 97 8.78 10.23 8.46
C GLY A 97 9.28 9.67 7.12
N VAL A 98 8.58 8.68 6.55
CA VAL A 98 8.87 8.20 5.19
C VAL A 98 7.86 8.77 4.21
N GLU A 99 8.37 9.40 3.17
CA GLU A 99 7.57 10.01 2.12
C GLU A 99 8.12 9.58 0.76
N ILE A 100 7.24 9.14 -0.14
CA ILE A 100 7.59 8.95 -1.55
C ILE A 100 7.09 10.15 -2.33
N VAL A 101 8.03 10.83 -2.96
CA VAL A 101 7.74 11.92 -3.86
C VAL A 101 7.77 11.37 -5.28
N ALA A 102 6.60 11.31 -5.91
CA ALA A 102 6.51 11.03 -7.34
C ALA A 102 6.78 12.33 -8.08
N PRO A 103 7.82 12.40 -8.91
CA PRO A 103 8.07 13.54 -9.75
C PRO A 103 7.08 13.56 -10.90
N GLY A 104 6.75 14.76 -11.40
CA GLY A 104 5.91 14.92 -12.57
C GLY A 104 6.48 14.25 -13.83
N ASN A 105 7.80 14.22 -14.01
CA ASN A 105 8.49 13.67 -15.18
C ASN A 105 9.86 13.04 -14.83
N GLY A 106 9.94 12.16 -13.83
CA GLY A 106 11.25 11.60 -13.47
C GLY A 106 11.16 10.37 -12.55
N THR A 107 12.28 9.98 -11.98
CA THR A 107 12.38 8.88 -11.01
C THR A 107 11.77 9.25 -9.67
N ALA A 108 10.91 8.39 -9.12
CA ALA A 108 10.41 8.54 -7.77
C ALA A 108 11.58 8.61 -6.75
N THR A 109 11.48 9.50 -5.78
CA THR A 109 12.45 9.62 -4.70
C THR A 109 11.78 9.32 -3.37
N ILE A 110 12.52 8.64 -2.49
CA ILE A 110 12.11 8.45 -1.10
C ILE A 110 12.69 9.58 -0.27
N LYS A 111 11.87 10.16 0.60
CA LYS A 111 12.34 11.06 1.66
C LYS A 111 12.07 10.42 3.02
N ARG A 112 13.04 10.47 3.88
CA ARG A 112 12.91 10.09 5.27
C ARG A 112 13.19 11.31 6.15
N ASN A 113 12.23 11.68 7.01
CA ASN A 113 12.28 12.89 7.82
C ASN A 113 12.55 14.16 6.98
N GLY A 114 11.90 14.26 5.81
CA GLY A 114 12.05 15.37 4.89
C GLY A 114 13.35 15.41 4.07
N LYS A 115 14.29 14.51 4.33
CA LYS A 115 15.57 14.43 3.58
C LYS A 115 15.50 13.33 2.52
N PRO A 116 15.95 13.60 1.29
CA PRO A 116 16.08 12.59 0.27
C PRO A 116 17.02 11.46 0.74
N VAL A 117 16.64 10.22 0.46
CA VAL A 117 17.48 9.05 0.71
C VAL A 117 17.69 8.28 -0.58
N VAL A 118 18.85 7.66 -0.70
CA VAL A 118 19.14 6.73 -1.79
C VAL A 118 18.86 5.32 -1.25
N PRO A 119 17.82 4.63 -1.75
CA PRO A 119 17.52 3.28 -1.30
C PRO A 119 18.58 2.30 -1.79
N THR A 120 18.87 1.31 -0.97
CA THR A 120 19.70 0.19 -1.39
C THR A 120 18.96 -0.66 -2.41
N LEU A 121 19.58 -0.92 -3.55
CA LEU A 121 19.06 -1.86 -4.54
C LEU A 121 19.46 -3.28 -4.15
N VAL A 122 18.48 -4.16 -4.03
CA VAL A 122 18.71 -5.60 -3.80
C VAL A 122 18.14 -6.36 -5.00
N ASP A 123 18.98 -6.52 -6.03
CA ASP A 123 18.60 -7.30 -7.22
C ASP A 123 19.76 -8.04 -7.85
N THR A 124 20.94 -7.96 -7.26
CA THR A 124 22.21 -8.23 -7.96
C THR A 124 22.62 -9.70 -8.02
N ILE A 125 21.86 -10.60 -7.45
CA ILE A 125 22.18 -12.02 -7.50
C ILE A 125 21.25 -12.68 -8.51
N PRO A 126 21.76 -13.18 -9.66
CA PRO A 126 20.93 -13.96 -10.55
C PRO A 126 20.50 -15.22 -9.79
N ALA A 127 19.26 -15.21 -9.33
CA ALA A 127 18.68 -16.39 -8.74
C ALA A 127 18.49 -17.43 -9.83
N LYS A 128 18.75 -18.66 -9.49
CA LYS A 128 18.32 -19.75 -10.34
C LYS A 128 16.79 -19.75 -10.34
N PRO A 129 16.14 -19.57 -11.48
CA PRO A 129 14.70 -19.70 -11.53
C PRO A 129 14.34 -21.12 -11.07
N ASN A 130 13.35 -21.25 -10.19
CA ASN A 130 12.73 -22.49 -9.75
C ASN A 130 13.37 -23.27 -8.59
N GLU A 131 14.40 -22.82 -7.91
CA GLU A 131 14.79 -23.42 -6.63
C GLU A 131 14.01 -22.77 -5.49
N ILE A 132 12.89 -23.38 -5.16
CA ILE A 132 12.06 -22.97 -4.03
C ILE A 132 12.14 -24.05 -2.99
N THR A 133 12.80 -23.78 -1.89
CA THR A 133 12.70 -24.61 -0.69
C THR A 133 11.37 -24.29 -0.02
N ALA A 134 10.37 -25.11 -0.32
CA ALA A 134 9.07 -25.03 0.31
C ALA A 134 9.21 -25.45 1.79
N GLY A 135 9.15 -24.48 2.70
CA GLY A 135 8.78 -24.76 4.07
C GLY A 135 7.29 -25.09 4.14
N ALA A 136 6.98 -26.21 4.76
CA ALA A 136 5.70 -26.76 5.16
C ALA A 136 4.38 -26.06 4.75
N THR A 137 3.56 -26.76 3.99
CA THR A 137 2.07 -26.70 3.92
C THR A 137 1.39 -25.40 3.46
N THR A 138 2.04 -24.46 2.87
CA THR A 138 1.36 -23.38 2.16
C THR A 138 1.10 -23.81 0.72
N LEU A 139 -0.15 -23.67 0.27
CA LEU A 139 -0.50 -23.90 -1.14
C LEU A 139 0.40 -23.01 -2.02
N ASP A 140 1.35 -23.62 -2.73
CA ASP A 140 2.25 -22.91 -3.59
C ASP A 140 1.59 -22.64 -4.94
N LEU A 141 1.11 -21.42 -5.12
CA LEU A 141 0.50 -20.98 -6.37
C LEU A 141 1.51 -20.35 -7.35
N ARG A 142 2.81 -20.39 -7.02
CA ARG A 142 3.87 -19.94 -7.94
C ARG A 142 3.87 -20.86 -9.14
N ASN A 143 3.89 -20.49 -10.31
CA ASN A 143 3.75 -21.30 -11.53
C ASN A 143 2.33 -21.86 -11.78
N THR A 144 1.34 -21.42 -11.02
CA THR A 144 -0.03 -21.81 -11.29
C THR A 144 -0.55 -21.08 -12.53
N VAL A 145 -1.13 -21.83 -13.44
CA VAL A 145 -1.85 -21.29 -14.60
C VAL A 145 -3.34 -21.54 -14.38
N LEU A 146 -4.10 -20.47 -14.25
CA LEU A 146 -5.55 -20.57 -14.16
C LEU A 146 -6.12 -20.82 -15.55
N ALA A 147 -6.98 -21.82 -15.66
CA ALA A 147 -7.79 -22.05 -16.83
C ALA A 147 -9.17 -21.42 -16.66
N GLU A 148 -9.90 -21.24 -17.76
CA GLU A 148 -11.28 -20.80 -17.70
C GLU A 148 -12.12 -21.88 -16.98
N ALA A 149 -12.65 -21.50 -15.81
CA ALA A 149 -13.52 -22.37 -15.03
C ALA A 149 -14.62 -21.54 -14.35
N PRO A 150 -15.89 -21.99 -14.40
CA PRO A 150 -17.00 -21.22 -13.82
C PRO A 150 -16.84 -20.93 -12.32
N SER A 151 -16.21 -21.82 -11.56
CA SER A 151 -15.96 -21.64 -10.14
C SER A 151 -14.96 -20.52 -9.83
N LEU A 152 -14.05 -20.22 -10.72
CA LEU A 152 -13.02 -19.19 -10.55
C LEU A 152 -13.52 -17.79 -10.88
N THR A 153 -14.61 -17.66 -11.65
CA THR A 153 -15.16 -16.36 -12.05
C THR A 153 -15.72 -15.55 -10.88
N ARG A 154 -15.91 -16.18 -9.72
CA ARG A 154 -16.41 -15.52 -8.50
C ARG A 154 -15.33 -14.85 -7.67
N ALA A 155 -14.06 -15.13 -7.94
CA ALA A 155 -12.97 -14.49 -7.20
C ALA A 155 -12.92 -12.99 -7.48
N SER A 156 -13.10 -12.17 -6.45
CA SER A 156 -13.08 -10.71 -6.55
C SER A 156 -11.77 -10.08 -6.08
N SER A 157 -11.00 -10.82 -5.29
CA SER A 157 -9.71 -10.38 -4.76
C SER A 157 -8.72 -11.54 -4.71
N LEU A 158 -7.46 -11.25 -4.95
CA LEU A 158 -6.38 -12.21 -4.95
C LEU A 158 -5.13 -11.57 -4.36
N GLY A 159 -4.38 -12.35 -3.54
CA GLY A 159 -3.05 -11.97 -3.07
C GLY A 159 -1.97 -12.76 -3.80
N MET A 160 -0.89 -12.09 -4.18
CA MET A 160 0.31 -12.72 -4.70
C MET A 160 1.51 -12.30 -3.87
N TYR A 161 2.24 -13.27 -3.35
CA TYR A 161 3.46 -13.02 -2.59
C TYR A 161 4.64 -12.78 -3.53
N VAL A 162 5.45 -11.79 -3.20
CA VAL A 162 6.66 -11.43 -3.95
C VAL A 162 7.86 -11.57 -3.02
N ASP A 163 8.70 -12.55 -3.28
CA ASP A 163 9.98 -12.68 -2.58
C ASP A 163 10.94 -11.56 -3.01
N THR A 164 11.50 -10.87 -2.04
CA THR A 164 12.35 -9.71 -2.27
C THR A 164 13.84 -9.99 -2.08
N SER A 165 14.21 -11.24 -1.79
CA SER A 165 15.61 -11.61 -1.55
C SER A 165 16.53 -11.40 -2.77
N GLY A 166 15.96 -11.43 -3.98
CA GLY A 166 16.73 -11.53 -5.21
C GLY A 166 17.48 -12.85 -5.38
N ARG A 167 17.22 -13.83 -4.53
CA ARG A 167 17.83 -15.16 -4.51
C ARG A 167 16.85 -16.27 -4.82
N GLN A 168 15.62 -16.07 -4.41
CA GLN A 168 14.49 -16.90 -4.77
C GLN A 168 13.48 -16.03 -5.50
N PHE A 169 12.89 -16.55 -6.57
CA PHE A 169 11.87 -15.82 -7.30
C PHE A 169 10.54 -16.51 -7.10
N THR A 170 9.55 -15.72 -6.70
CA THR A 170 8.16 -16.10 -6.84
C THR A 170 7.68 -15.70 -8.23
N ASN A 171 6.83 -16.51 -8.82
CA ASN A 171 6.19 -16.19 -10.09
C ASN A 171 4.74 -15.80 -9.86
N PRO A 172 4.20 -14.85 -10.64
CA PRO A 172 2.80 -14.50 -10.55
C PRO A 172 1.93 -15.66 -11.00
N ILE A 173 0.70 -15.68 -10.51
CA ILE A 173 -0.33 -16.58 -11.02
C ILE A 173 -0.66 -16.16 -12.44
N GLN A 174 -0.66 -17.11 -13.35
CA GLN A 174 -1.02 -16.92 -14.75
C GLN A 174 -2.52 -17.16 -14.96
N GLY A 175 -3.08 -16.62 -16.04
CA GLY A 175 -4.50 -16.83 -16.37
C GLY A 175 -5.49 -16.00 -15.59
N LEU A 176 -5.05 -14.92 -14.93
CA LEU A 176 -5.92 -14.04 -14.16
C LEU A 176 -7.02 -13.37 -15.00
N GLN A 177 -6.84 -13.27 -16.32
CA GLN A 177 -7.86 -12.76 -17.25
C GLN A 177 -9.15 -13.63 -17.27
N HIS A 178 -9.07 -14.88 -16.81
CA HIS A 178 -10.23 -15.77 -16.68
C HIS A 178 -11.08 -15.45 -15.44
N LEU A 179 -10.55 -14.65 -14.51
CA LEU A 179 -11.27 -14.19 -13.32
C LEU A 179 -12.06 -12.92 -13.65
N THR A 180 -13.23 -13.07 -14.26
CA THR A 180 -14.01 -11.94 -14.80
C THR A 180 -14.48 -10.94 -13.75
N ASN A 181 -14.57 -11.34 -12.48
CA ASN A 181 -14.97 -10.51 -11.34
C ASN A 181 -13.81 -10.00 -10.51
N LEU A 182 -12.58 -10.19 -10.96
CA LEU A 182 -11.39 -9.78 -10.23
C LEU A 182 -11.30 -8.25 -10.15
N LYS A 183 -11.48 -7.72 -8.95
CA LYS A 183 -11.46 -6.27 -8.66
C LYS A 183 -10.13 -5.82 -8.08
N ASN A 184 -9.52 -6.66 -7.26
CA ASN A 184 -8.31 -6.32 -6.52
C ASN A 184 -7.26 -7.42 -6.66
N VAL A 185 -6.03 -7.01 -6.93
CA VAL A 185 -4.84 -7.85 -6.82
C VAL A 185 -3.90 -7.19 -5.84
N ASN A 186 -3.60 -7.89 -4.75
CA ASN A 186 -2.69 -7.42 -3.73
C ASN A 186 -1.32 -8.07 -3.97
N LEU A 187 -0.31 -7.27 -4.27
CA LEU A 187 1.07 -7.71 -4.26
C LEU A 187 1.60 -7.58 -2.84
N ILE A 188 1.96 -8.71 -2.24
CA ILE A 188 2.44 -8.78 -0.86
C ILE A 188 3.95 -9.00 -0.92
N PHE A 189 4.69 -7.93 -0.70
CA PHE A 189 6.15 -7.98 -0.70
C PHE A 189 6.64 -8.54 0.61
N GLY A 190 7.39 -9.63 0.54
CA GLY A 190 8.16 -10.13 1.66
C GLY A 190 9.29 -9.15 2.05
N ILE A 191 9.91 -9.42 3.16
CA ILE A 191 11.03 -8.58 3.67
C ILE A 191 12.34 -9.34 3.66
N GLU A 192 12.45 -10.38 2.85
CA GLU A 192 13.64 -11.25 2.78
C GLU A 192 14.90 -10.44 2.42
N ALA A 193 14.73 -9.35 1.67
CA ALA A 193 15.81 -8.42 1.37
C ALA A 193 16.51 -7.90 2.61
N THR A 194 15.80 -7.73 3.73
CA THR A 194 16.39 -7.25 4.99
C THR A 194 17.42 -8.21 5.59
N ASN A 195 17.39 -9.48 5.21
CA ASN A 195 18.40 -10.44 5.65
C ASN A 195 19.80 -10.16 5.09
N TYR A 196 19.88 -9.33 4.06
CA TYR A 196 21.12 -9.05 3.33
C TYR A 196 21.57 -7.60 3.40
N THR A 197 20.80 -6.74 4.06
CA THR A 197 21.11 -5.32 4.21
C THR A 197 20.54 -4.76 5.51
N ASP A 198 21.24 -3.78 6.06
CA ASP A 198 20.79 -2.99 7.21
C ASP A 198 20.15 -1.66 6.76
N SER A 199 19.95 -1.49 5.47
CA SER A 199 19.28 -0.29 4.94
C SER A 199 17.84 -0.20 5.43
N ARG A 200 17.43 1.02 5.78
CA ARG A 200 16.05 1.33 6.15
C ARG A 200 15.15 1.54 4.94
N ASP A 201 15.75 1.65 3.78
CA ASP A 201 15.04 1.90 2.52
C ASP A 201 15.66 1.02 1.43
N ILE A 202 14.83 0.17 0.84
CA ILE A 202 15.25 -0.84 -0.13
C ILE A 202 14.46 -0.64 -1.42
N LYS A 203 15.14 -0.58 -2.55
CA LYS A 203 14.51 -0.63 -3.86
C LYS A 203 14.39 -2.07 -4.30
N VAL A 204 13.19 -2.49 -4.66
CA VAL A 204 12.95 -3.81 -5.25
C VAL A 204 13.47 -3.82 -6.68
N GLY A 205 14.25 -4.83 -7.04
CA GLY A 205 14.87 -4.94 -8.35
C GLY A 205 13.88 -5.15 -9.49
N GLU A 206 14.23 -4.67 -10.67
CA GLU A 206 13.40 -4.80 -11.87
C GLU A 206 13.17 -6.27 -12.26
N ASN A 207 14.18 -7.11 -12.09
CA ASN A 207 14.09 -8.55 -12.35
C ASN A 207 13.07 -9.26 -11.45
N ILE A 208 12.85 -8.77 -10.22
CA ILE A 208 11.83 -9.26 -9.31
C ILE A 208 10.44 -8.80 -9.78
N LEU A 209 10.33 -7.57 -10.25
CA LEU A 209 9.06 -6.96 -10.66
C LEU A 209 8.58 -7.39 -12.05
N GLU A 210 9.49 -7.68 -12.97
CA GLU A 210 9.14 -7.89 -14.37
C GLU A 210 8.12 -9.01 -14.60
N PRO A 211 8.20 -10.20 -13.96
CA PRO A 211 7.17 -11.23 -14.14
C PRO A 211 5.78 -10.74 -13.72
N TYR A 212 5.71 -9.99 -12.63
CA TYR A 212 4.45 -9.40 -12.13
C TYR A 212 3.94 -8.29 -13.03
N ASN A 213 4.83 -7.44 -13.53
CA ASN A 213 4.48 -6.35 -14.44
C ASN A 213 3.87 -6.86 -15.75
N ARG A 214 4.27 -8.02 -16.24
CA ARG A 214 3.63 -8.66 -17.42
C ARG A 214 2.17 -8.98 -17.16
N VAL A 215 1.86 -9.56 -16.00
CA VAL A 215 0.48 -9.88 -15.62
C VAL A 215 -0.32 -8.60 -15.36
N ILE A 216 0.26 -7.65 -14.64
CA ILE A 216 -0.37 -6.37 -14.30
C ILE A 216 -0.74 -5.60 -15.57
N SER A 217 0.17 -5.48 -16.53
CA SER A 217 -0.10 -4.74 -17.77
C SER A 217 -1.20 -5.38 -18.61
N THR A 218 -1.32 -6.71 -18.57
CA THR A 218 -2.40 -7.43 -19.26
C THR A 218 -3.75 -7.15 -18.61
N LEU A 219 -3.82 -7.16 -17.28
CA LEU A 219 -5.06 -6.91 -16.54
C LEU A 219 -5.46 -5.44 -16.51
N SER A 220 -4.50 -4.52 -16.49
CA SER A 220 -4.75 -3.08 -16.45
C SER A 220 -5.52 -2.58 -17.67
N ARG A 221 -5.45 -3.30 -18.79
CA ARG A 221 -6.20 -2.98 -20.02
C ARG A 221 -7.70 -3.07 -19.85
N ASN A 222 -8.19 -3.84 -18.90
CA ASN A 222 -9.63 -3.96 -18.66
C ASN A 222 -10.22 -2.80 -17.83
N GLY A 223 -9.36 -1.98 -17.19
CA GLY A 223 -9.76 -0.83 -16.38
C GLY A 223 -10.52 -1.16 -15.09
N LYS A 224 -10.73 -2.44 -14.78
CA LYS A 224 -11.57 -2.91 -13.67
C LYS A 224 -10.76 -3.40 -12.48
N THR A 225 -9.55 -3.92 -12.71
CA THR A 225 -8.71 -4.51 -11.68
C THR A 225 -7.78 -3.47 -11.09
N LYS A 226 -7.78 -3.35 -9.77
CA LYS A 226 -6.87 -2.50 -9.00
C LYS A 226 -5.71 -3.33 -8.47
N PHE A 227 -4.54 -2.73 -8.43
CA PHE A 227 -3.33 -3.34 -7.88
C PHE A 227 -2.89 -2.56 -6.65
N ASN A 228 -2.74 -3.28 -5.55
CA ASN A 228 -2.32 -2.72 -4.27
C ASN A 228 -0.95 -3.29 -3.89
N LEU A 229 -0.10 -2.45 -3.33
CA LEU A 229 1.18 -2.86 -2.76
C LEU A 229 1.04 -2.99 -1.26
N ASN A 230 1.41 -4.14 -0.74
CA ASN A 230 1.40 -4.42 0.69
C ASN A 230 2.76 -4.99 1.10
N SER A 231 3.19 -4.69 2.31
CA SER A 231 4.29 -5.40 2.93
C SER A 231 3.76 -6.60 3.71
N GLY A 232 4.46 -7.71 3.66
CA GLY A 232 4.22 -8.86 4.53
C GLY A 232 4.60 -8.61 5.99
N SER A 233 5.29 -7.52 6.27
CA SER A 233 5.75 -7.14 7.60
C SER A 233 4.93 -5.99 8.19
N LEU A 234 4.73 -6.01 9.51
CA LEU A 234 4.12 -4.92 10.25
C LEU A 234 5.05 -3.70 10.34
N THR A 235 6.36 -3.94 10.42
CA THR A 235 7.37 -2.88 10.64
C THR A 235 7.93 -2.30 9.34
N TRP A 236 7.44 -2.75 8.20
CA TRP A 236 7.82 -2.26 6.88
C TRP A 236 6.61 -1.88 6.05
N ILE A 237 6.83 -0.96 5.14
CA ILE A 237 5.82 -0.55 4.17
C ILE A 237 6.35 -0.77 2.76
N ALA A 238 5.47 -1.26 1.87
CA ALA A 238 5.71 -1.31 0.45
C ALA A 238 4.99 -0.15 -0.24
N THR A 239 5.71 0.58 -1.07
CA THR A 239 5.20 1.72 -1.84
C THR A 239 5.76 1.68 -3.25
N GLY A 240 5.09 2.29 -4.20
CA GLY A 240 5.56 2.28 -5.59
C GLY A 240 4.78 3.23 -6.48
N THR A 241 5.28 3.38 -7.70
CA THR A 241 4.68 4.18 -8.76
C THR A 241 4.34 3.31 -9.95
N GLN A 242 3.25 3.60 -10.62
CA GLN A 242 2.85 2.94 -11.87
C GLN A 242 2.97 3.90 -13.04
N ASP A 243 3.32 3.36 -14.19
CA ASP A 243 3.27 4.09 -15.45
C ASP A 243 1.86 4.08 -16.07
N ALA A 244 1.70 4.71 -17.21
CA ALA A 244 0.43 4.79 -17.94
C ALA A 244 -0.10 3.40 -18.37
N SER A 245 0.76 2.39 -18.50
CA SER A 245 0.37 1.01 -18.80
C SER A 245 -0.04 0.21 -17.56
N GLY A 246 0.10 0.80 -16.37
CA GLY A 246 -0.17 0.20 -15.07
C GLY A 246 0.99 -0.62 -14.50
N LYS A 247 2.14 -0.69 -15.17
CA LYS A 247 3.33 -1.35 -14.65
C LYS A 247 3.94 -0.54 -13.52
N PHE A 248 4.46 -1.22 -12.51
CA PHE A 248 5.24 -0.58 -11.47
C PHE A 248 6.65 -0.25 -11.98
N ASN A 249 7.00 1.04 -12.05
CA ASN A 249 8.33 1.51 -12.45
C ASN A 249 9.33 1.39 -11.32
N ALA A 250 8.84 1.53 -10.09
CA ALA A 250 9.65 1.44 -8.91
C ALA A 250 8.78 0.97 -7.74
N VAL A 251 9.33 0.03 -6.97
CA VAL A 251 8.76 -0.40 -5.70
C VAL A 251 9.84 -0.28 -4.64
N TYR A 252 9.46 0.28 -3.52
CA TYR A 252 10.35 0.49 -2.38
C TYR A 252 9.77 -0.17 -1.15
N LEU A 253 10.65 -0.78 -0.36
CA LEU A 253 10.36 -1.21 0.99
C LEU A 253 11.02 -0.22 1.95
N SER A 254 10.26 0.34 2.86
CA SER A 254 10.76 1.32 3.82
C SER A 254 10.41 0.89 5.23
N LYS A 255 11.41 0.92 6.11
CA LYS A 255 11.23 0.60 7.51
C LYS A 255 10.40 1.67 8.20
N ILE A 256 9.38 1.25 8.92
CA ILE A 256 8.64 2.10 9.83
C ILE A 256 9.47 2.25 11.11
N PRO A 257 9.73 3.46 11.60
CA PRO A 257 10.43 3.64 12.87
C PRO A 257 9.72 2.91 14.00
N TYR A 258 10.46 2.17 14.83
CA TYR A 258 9.86 1.44 15.96
C TYR A 258 9.10 2.35 16.91
N THR A 259 9.57 3.59 17.09
CA THR A 259 8.91 4.61 17.92
C THR A 259 7.46 4.88 17.51
N SER A 260 7.09 4.59 16.25
CA SER A 260 5.74 4.75 15.74
C SER A 260 4.73 3.80 16.35
N PHE A 261 5.20 2.74 17.00
CA PHE A 261 4.35 1.74 17.67
C PHE A 261 4.21 2.00 19.17
N ALA A 262 4.92 3.01 19.70
CA ALA A 262 4.88 3.35 21.12
C ALA A 262 3.53 3.96 21.50
N LYS A 263 2.96 3.50 22.61
CA LYS A 263 1.70 4.00 23.16
C LYS A 263 1.88 4.94 24.36
N ASP A 264 3.07 4.95 24.93
CA ASP A 264 3.44 5.75 26.12
C ASP A 264 4.92 6.15 26.04
N GLN A 265 5.36 7.02 26.96
CA GLN A 265 6.71 7.57 26.95
C GLN A 265 7.79 6.51 27.24
N ASP A 266 7.50 5.56 28.10
CA ASP A 266 8.49 4.52 28.47
C ASP A 266 8.70 3.58 27.31
N THR A 267 7.62 3.16 26.66
CA THR A 267 7.68 2.37 25.42
C THR A 267 8.38 3.15 24.31
N TYR A 268 8.10 4.47 24.18
CA TYR A 268 8.80 5.31 23.21
C TYR A 268 10.31 5.33 23.44
N ASN A 269 10.76 5.57 24.67
CA ASN A 269 12.19 5.63 25.01
C ASN A 269 12.89 4.29 24.73
N PHE A 270 12.23 3.17 25.03
CA PHE A 270 12.75 1.84 24.72
C PHE A 270 12.86 1.62 23.21
N MET A 271 11.80 1.94 22.46
CA MET A 271 11.77 1.78 21.01
C MET A 271 12.71 2.74 20.28
N ASP A 272 12.94 3.93 20.84
CA ASP A 272 13.94 4.86 20.32
C ASP A 272 15.36 4.29 20.46
N GLY A 273 15.65 3.65 21.58
CA GLY A 273 16.91 2.92 21.76
C GLY A 273 17.11 1.82 20.71
N LEU A 274 16.06 1.03 20.42
CA LEU A 274 16.11 0.03 19.35
C LEU A 274 16.29 0.68 17.97
N GLU A 275 15.58 1.78 17.71
CA GLU A 275 15.67 2.49 16.44
C GLU A 275 17.07 3.04 16.19
N GLN A 276 17.73 3.58 17.22
CA GLN A 276 19.09 4.10 17.10
C GLN A 276 20.14 2.99 16.87
N ARG A 277 19.87 1.80 17.35
CA ARG A 277 20.75 0.63 17.17
C ARG A 277 20.58 -0.07 15.85
N TYR A 278 19.47 0.14 15.15
CA TYR A 278 19.21 -0.52 13.87
C TYR A 278 20.27 -0.18 12.83
N GLY A 279 20.99 -1.20 12.34
CA GLY A 279 22.04 -1.05 11.33
C GLY A 279 23.39 -0.57 11.87
N VAL A 280 23.58 -0.50 13.18
CA VAL A 280 24.89 -0.15 13.79
C VAL A 280 25.83 -1.35 13.76
N GLU A 281 25.34 -2.52 14.12
CA GLU A 281 26.08 -3.77 14.03
C GLU A 281 25.92 -4.41 12.66
N GLY A 282 26.93 -5.14 12.22
CA GLY A 282 26.91 -5.78 10.90
C GLY A 282 25.85 -6.88 10.77
N VAL A 283 25.54 -7.23 9.52
CA VAL A 283 24.46 -8.17 9.15
C VAL A 283 24.59 -9.58 9.76
N ASN A 284 25.75 -9.97 10.25
CA ASN A 284 25.97 -11.27 10.88
C ASN A 284 25.95 -11.20 12.42
N SER A 285 25.59 -10.08 13.01
CA SER A 285 25.60 -9.90 14.46
C SER A 285 24.38 -10.53 15.15
N ARG A 286 24.49 -10.75 16.46
CA ARG A 286 23.35 -11.20 17.28
C ARG A 286 22.26 -10.14 17.35
N GLU A 287 22.63 -8.88 17.30
CA GLU A 287 21.70 -7.75 17.31
C GLU A 287 20.88 -7.73 16.02
N LYS A 288 21.53 -7.95 14.88
CA LYS A 288 20.82 -8.10 13.61
C LYS A 288 19.80 -9.24 13.64
N ALA A 289 20.13 -10.37 14.26
CA ALA A 289 19.19 -11.48 14.41
C ALA A 289 17.93 -11.11 15.23
N LEU A 290 18.05 -10.18 16.20
CA LEU A 290 16.89 -9.61 16.88
C LEU A 290 16.06 -8.76 15.94
N PHE A 291 16.69 -7.86 15.19
CA PHE A 291 15.99 -7.01 14.23
C PHE A 291 15.32 -7.81 13.10
N ASP A 292 15.94 -8.90 12.66
CA ASP A 292 15.33 -9.79 11.68
C ASP A 292 14.03 -10.42 12.21
N LYS A 293 13.99 -10.77 13.49
CA LYS A 293 12.75 -11.24 14.13
C LYS A 293 11.68 -10.15 14.19
N LEU A 294 12.07 -8.92 14.55
CA LEU A 294 11.14 -7.77 14.55
C LEU A 294 10.64 -7.43 13.14
N ASN A 295 11.51 -7.53 12.15
CA ASN A 295 11.14 -7.35 10.76
C ASN A 295 10.19 -8.44 10.26
N ALA A 296 10.29 -9.65 10.77
CA ALA A 296 9.48 -10.80 10.37
C ALA A 296 8.06 -10.82 10.99
N ILE A 297 7.73 -9.90 11.89
CA ILE A 297 6.38 -9.81 12.47
C ILE A 297 5.40 -9.46 11.36
N GLY A 298 4.52 -10.40 11.04
CA GLY A 298 3.55 -10.27 9.97
C GLY A 298 2.30 -9.50 10.37
N LYS A 299 1.60 -8.97 9.38
CA LYS A 299 0.26 -8.40 9.57
C LYS A 299 -0.73 -9.56 9.78
N GLY A 300 -1.41 -9.58 10.92
CA GLY A 300 -2.43 -10.59 11.25
C GLY A 300 -1.92 -11.74 12.11
N GLU A 301 -0.66 -11.74 12.53
CA GLU A 301 -0.23 -12.61 13.61
C GLU A 301 -0.75 -12.08 14.95
N PRO A 302 -1.24 -12.95 15.86
CA PRO A 302 -1.62 -12.50 17.19
C PRO A 302 -0.40 -11.93 17.92
N GLN A 303 -0.57 -10.74 18.45
CA GLN A 303 0.42 -10.03 19.24
C GLN A 303 0.61 -10.70 20.60
#